data_9120d4b4ed8b5567d7fd33d6e52f193f
#
_entry.id   9120d4b4ed8b5567d7fd33d6e52f193f
#
_cell.length_a   1.000
_cell.length_b   1.000
_cell.length_c   1.000
_cell.angle_alpha   90.00
_cell.angle_beta   90.00
_cell.angle_gamma   90.00
#
_symmetry.space_group_name_H-M   'P 1'
#
loop_
_entity.id
_entity.type
_entity.pdbx_description
1 polymer ?
#
loop_
_entity_poly.entity_id
_entity_poly.type
_entity_poly.pdbx_seq_one_letter_code
_entity_poly.pdbx_strand_id
1 'polypeptide(L)'
;MGEWEQGLEAARKQGIIDDSTHERLAKMSFERQATESKFPMRIALMVLGAILLVSAGFAIFVRILGDDPSQIFAAAVVALVALVFEIIARAVMRARPLKFLAGIIGSFAGVPLGFAVAIALPGDPEVSSGAAGALVAAVWSMLWFRRTKSGIAIAAVVLELALFVMLVGDASNITMETAGIVLCVLGIVAAIASIIGRLKPSLPPLVASLIVIGWGCIAQNTYGGAVIAVIGIVISAVLFLIAYRRSEALMSAATAVSTGVWAVVLTAALTEGSLVPLVVAAALGAAMIAWGAKLTRK
;
A
#
# COMPACT_ATOMS: atom_id res chain seq x y z
N MET A 1 -30.57 -5.55 -7.49
CA MET A 1 -30.43 -4.90 -8.81
C MET A 1 -29.41 -3.81 -8.67
N GLY A 2 -28.34 -3.86 -9.45
CA GLY A 2 -27.30 -2.83 -9.42
C GLY A 2 -27.77 -1.54 -10.11
N GLU A 3 -27.10 -0.41 -9.84
CA GLU A 3 -27.44 0.90 -10.47
C GLU A 3 -27.45 0.82 -12.01
N TRP A 4 -26.60 -0.03 -12.59
CA TRP A 4 -26.56 -0.27 -14.03
C TRP A 4 -27.83 -0.95 -14.56
N GLU A 5 -28.34 -1.96 -13.87
CA GLU A 5 -29.56 -2.67 -14.25
C GLU A 5 -30.79 -1.78 -14.15
N GLN A 6 -30.83 -0.92 -13.13
CA GLN A 6 -31.88 0.09 -12.98
C GLN A 6 -31.82 1.13 -14.11
N GLY A 7 -30.60 1.55 -14.48
CA GLY A 7 -30.39 2.47 -15.60
C GLY A 7 -30.82 1.88 -16.96
N LEU A 8 -30.50 0.60 -17.21
CA LEU A 8 -30.90 -0.10 -18.42
C LEU A 8 -32.43 -0.26 -18.50
N GLU A 9 -33.07 -0.62 -17.38
CA GLU A 9 -34.54 -0.77 -17.30
C GLU A 9 -35.23 0.59 -17.51
N ALA A 10 -34.67 1.69 -16.95
CA ALA A 10 -35.18 3.03 -17.16
C ALA A 10 -35.05 3.47 -18.63
N ALA A 11 -33.91 3.21 -19.26
CA ALA A 11 -33.65 3.53 -20.66
C ALA A 11 -34.62 2.74 -21.61
N ARG A 12 -34.91 1.48 -21.29
CA ARG A 12 -35.87 0.66 -22.00
C ARG A 12 -37.29 1.24 -21.87
N LYS A 13 -37.73 1.55 -20.63
CA LYS A 13 -39.05 2.15 -20.36
C LYS A 13 -39.27 3.49 -21.05
N GLN A 14 -38.20 4.26 -21.24
CA GLN A 14 -38.21 5.54 -21.95
C GLN A 14 -38.10 5.42 -23.47
N GLY A 15 -37.98 4.19 -24.00
CA GLY A 15 -37.85 3.93 -25.43
C GLY A 15 -36.53 4.38 -26.04
N ILE A 16 -35.52 4.64 -25.20
CA ILE A 16 -34.17 5.07 -25.64
C ILE A 16 -33.41 3.87 -26.26
N ILE A 17 -33.66 2.66 -25.74
CA ILE A 17 -33.12 1.41 -26.25
C ILE A 17 -34.26 0.42 -26.52
N ASP A 18 -34.12 -0.38 -27.57
CA ASP A 18 -35.04 -1.46 -27.91
C ASP A 18 -34.76 -2.72 -27.05
N ASP A 19 -35.72 -3.64 -27.03
CA ASP A 19 -35.64 -4.88 -26.23
C ASP A 19 -34.40 -5.71 -26.60
N SER A 20 -34.03 -5.74 -27.89
CA SER A 20 -32.88 -6.49 -28.36
C SER A 20 -31.55 -5.90 -27.87
N THR A 21 -31.44 -4.59 -27.85
CA THR A 21 -30.28 -3.86 -27.31
C THR A 21 -30.19 -3.98 -25.78
N HIS A 22 -31.34 -3.90 -25.09
CA HIS A 22 -31.42 -4.13 -23.65
C HIS A 22 -30.89 -5.52 -23.27
N GLU A 23 -31.36 -6.59 -23.98
CA GLU A 23 -30.93 -7.95 -23.70
C GLU A 23 -29.41 -8.14 -23.97
N ARG A 24 -28.90 -7.57 -25.06
CA ARG A 24 -27.44 -7.59 -25.36
C ARG A 24 -26.62 -6.87 -24.33
N LEU A 25 -27.04 -5.69 -23.87
CA LEU A 25 -26.35 -4.92 -22.86
C LEU A 25 -26.40 -5.57 -21.46
N ALA A 26 -27.56 -6.16 -21.12
CA ALA A 26 -27.70 -6.91 -19.88
C ALA A 26 -26.83 -8.16 -19.86
N LYS A 27 -26.69 -8.88 -20.98
CA LYS A 27 -25.83 -10.03 -21.13
C LYS A 27 -24.34 -9.64 -21.02
N MET A 28 -23.92 -8.52 -21.65
CA MET A 28 -22.56 -7.98 -21.54
C MET A 28 -22.22 -7.54 -20.11
N SER A 29 -23.16 -6.96 -19.36
CA SER A 29 -22.95 -6.58 -17.96
C SER A 29 -22.81 -7.80 -17.06
N PHE A 30 -23.58 -8.85 -17.27
CA PHE A 30 -23.50 -10.10 -16.53
C PHE A 30 -22.17 -10.83 -16.79
N GLU A 31 -21.71 -10.89 -18.04
CA GLU A 31 -20.40 -11.42 -18.39
C GLU A 31 -19.25 -10.62 -17.77
N ARG A 32 -19.38 -9.30 -17.71
CA ARG A 32 -18.39 -8.41 -17.10
C ARG A 32 -18.35 -8.55 -15.58
N GLN A 33 -19.50 -8.59 -14.90
CA GLN A 33 -19.59 -8.83 -13.45
C GLN A 33 -19.12 -10.24 -13.08
N ALA A 34 -19.44 -11.25 -13.87
CA ALA A 34 -18.93 -12.61 -13.68
C ALA A 34 -17.40 -12.69 -13.84
N THR A 35 -16.81 -11.82 -14.66
CA THR A 35 -15.35 -11.74 -14.87
C THR A 35 -14.67 -10.89 -13.79
N GLU A 36 -15.34 -9.83 -13.29
CA GLU A 36 -14.80 -8.95 -12.24
C GLU A 36 -14.94 -9.53 -10.83
N SER A 37 -15.99 -10.32 -10.55
CA SER A 37 -16.23 -10.89 -9.22
C SER A 37 -15.40 -12.14 -8.88
N LYS A 38 -14.77 -12.74 -9.87
CA LYS A 38 -13.79 -13.81 -9.65
C LYS A 38 -12.41 -13.20 -9.64
N PHE A 39 -11.97 -12.72 -8.47
CA PHE A 39 -10.53 -12.69 -8.19
C PHE A 39 -10.07 -14.13 -8.44
N PRO A 40 -9.50 -14.44 -9.60
CA PRO A 40 -9.39 -15.84 -9.97
C PRO A 40 -8.45 -16.47 -8.98
N MET A 41 -8.85 -17.56 -8.34
CA MET A 41 -8.03 -18.40 -7.46
C MET A 41 -6.62 -18.57 -8.05
N ARG A 42 -6.53 -18.60 -9.36
CA ARG A 42 -5.30 -18.62 -10.14
C ARG A 42 -4.38 -17.40 -9.90
N ILE A 43 -4.91 -16.18 -9.77
CA ILE A 43 -4.11 -14.98 -9.46
C ILE A 43 -3.68 -15.00 -8.00
N ALA A 44 -4.56 -15.40 -7.08
CA ALA A 44 -4.22 -15.55 -5.67
C ALA A 44 -3.09 -16.58 -5.48
N LEU A 45 -3.18 -17.74 -6.14
CA LEU A 45 -2.12 -18.76 -6.12
C LEU A 45 -0.81 -18.27 -6.76
N MET A 46 -0.88 -17.50 -7.85
CA MET A 46 0.32 -16.91 -8.47
C MET A 46 1.00 -15.88 -7.54
N VAL A 47 0.21 -15.02 -6.88
CA VAL A 47 0.74 -14.05 -5.91
C VAL A 47 1.34 -14.76 -4.70
N LEU A 48 0.64 -15.75 -4.14
CA LEU A 48 1.14 -16.56 -3.03
C LEU A 48 2.41 -17.30 -3.42
N GLY A 49 2.44 -17.92 -4.61
CA GLY A 49 3.62 -18.59 -5.15
C GLY A 49 4.80 -17.64 -5.35
N ALA A 50 4.55 -16.42 -5.84
CA ALA A 50 5.58 -15.41 -5.97
C ALA A 50 6.14 -14.98 -4.59
N ILE A 51 5.28 -14.77 -3.59
CA ILE A 51 5.70 -14.43 -2.23
C ILE A 51 6.55 -15.56 -1.62
N LEU A 52 6.12 -16.81 -1.76
CA LEU A 52 6.87 -17.96 -1.26
C LEU A 52 8.23 -18.11 -1.95
N LEU A 53 8.27 -17.88 -3.26
CA LEU A 53 9.51 -17.95 -4.05
C LEU A 53 10.49 -16.86 -3.66
N VAL A 54 10.00 -15.64 -3.38
CA VAL A 54 10.80 -14.53 -2.83
C VAL A 54 11.34 -14.86 -1.46
N SER A 55 10.48 -15.35 -0.56
CA SER A 55 10.88 -15.68 0.81
C SER A 55 11.89 -16.83 0.84
N ALA A 56 11.66 -17.88 0.04
CA ALA A 56 12.60 -19.00 -0.09
C ALA A 56 13.93 -18.54 -0.74
N GLY A 57 13.86 -17.72 -1.80
CA GLY A 57 15.02 -17.14 -2.46
C GLY A 57 15.85 -16.29 -1.51
N PHE A 58 15.20 -15.48 -0.67
CA PHE A 58 15.88 -14.69 0.36
C PHE A 58 16.55 -15.58 1.44
N ALA A 59 15.88 -16.64 1.89
CA ALA A 59 16.45 -17.57 2.87
C ALA A 59 17.65 -18.34 2.30
N ILE A 60 17.58 -18.80 1.05
CA ILE A 60 18.69 -19.42 0.33
C ILE A 60 19.85 -18.43 0.16
N PHE A 61 19.51 -17.20 -0.21
CA PHE A 61 20.46 -16.10 -0.37
C PHE A 61 21.27 -15.85 0.90
N VAL A 62 20.60 -15.68 2.05
CA VAL A 62 21.26 -15.48 3.35
C VAL A 62 22.19 -16.66 3.67
N ARG A 63 21.79 -17.88 3.31
CA ARG A 63 22.59 -19.09 3.58
C ARG A 63 23.80 -19.25 2.63
N ILE A 64 23.69 -18.76 1.37
CA ILE A 64 24.81 -18.80 0.40
C ILE A 64 25.85 -17.72 0.71
N LEU A 65 25.41 -16.56 1.23
CA LEU A 65 26.33 -15.48 1.59
C LEU A 65 27.33 -15.91 2.69
N GLY A 66 26.95 -16.85 3.57
CA GLY A 66 27.81 -17.23 4.70
C GLY A 66 28.00 -16.10 5.70
N ASP A 67 28.93 -16.30 6.63
CA ASP A 67 29.14 -15.38 7.74
C ASP A 67 30.00 -14.13 7.40
N ASP A 68 30.73 -14.16 6.26
CA ASP A 68 31.59 -13.04 5.84
C ASP A 68 31.80 -12.96 4.30
N PRO A 69 30.77 -12.62 3.52
CA PRO A 69 30.90 -12.47 2.08
C PRO A 69 31.61 -11.16 1.73
N SER A 70 32.46 -11.16 0.68
CA SER A 70 32.94 -9.90 0.15
C SER A 70 31.74 -9.03 -0.30
N GLN A 71 31.81 -7.72 -0.02
CA GLN A 71 30.73 -6.76 -0.38
C GLN A 71 30.31 -6.86 -1.84
N ILE A 72 31.29 -7.01 -2.74
CA ILE A 72 31.03 -7.13 -4.20
C ILE A 72 30.26 -8.40 -4.51
N PHE A 73 30.61 -9.52 -3.88
CA PHE A 73 29.91 -10.78 -4.08
C PHE A 73 28.46 -10.70 -3.56
N ALA A 74 28.27 -10.13 -2.36
CA ALA A 74 26.94 -9.91 -1.80
C ALA A 74 26.09 -9.02 -2.71
N ALA A 75 26.61 -7.88 -3.15
CA ALA A 75 25.92 -6.98 -4.07
C ALA A 75 25.55 -7.68 -5.39
N ALA A 76 26.45 -8.48 -5.97
CA ALA A 76 26.23 -9.19 -7.20
C ALA A 76 25.10 -10.24 -7.07
N VAL A 77 25.05 -10.98 -5.98
CA VAL A 77 24.00 -11.99 -5.73
C VAL A 77 22.64 -11.31 -5.54
N VAL A 78 22.58 -10.17 -4.79
CA VAL A 78 21.34 -9.41 -4.62
C VAL A 78 20.88 -8.80 -5.95
N ALA A 79 21.80 -8.28 -6.75
CA ALA A 79 21.48 -7.76 -8.10
C ALA A 79 20.96 -8.86 -9.02
N LEU A 80 21.48 -10.09 -8.91
CA LEU A 80 20.97 -11.24 -9.68
C LEU A 80 19.51 -11.56 -9.29
N VAL A 81 19.17 -11.50 -8.01
CA VAL A 81 17.78 -11.66 -7.55
C VAL A 81 16.87 -10.58 -8.18
N ALA A 82 17.30 -9.32 -8.16
CA ALA A 82 16.55 -8.23 -8.80
C ALA A 82 16.35 -8.50 -10.31
N LEU A 83 17.39 -8.98 -11.00
CA LEU A 83 17.33 -9.32 -12.41
C LEU A 83 16.33 -10.45 -12.70
N VAL A 84 16.30 -11.49 -11.87
CA VAL A 84 15.33 -12.59 -11.99
C VAL A 84 13.91 -12.06 -11.87
N PHE A 85 13.62 -11.21 -10.87
CA PHE A 85 12.30 -10.59 -10.74
C PHE A 85 11.95 -9.73 -11.96
N GLU A 86 12.90 -8.96 -12.47
CA GLU A 86 12.70 -8.13 -13.66
C GLU A 86 12.37 -8.98 -14.88
N ILE A 87 13.07 -10.09 -15.10
CA ILE A 87 12.79 -11.02 -16.20
C ILE A 87 11.38 -11.61 -16.07
N ILE A 88 11.01 -12.06 -14.88
CA ILE A 88 9.67 -12.60 -14.60
C ILE A 88 8.61 -11.53 -14.84
N ALA A 89 8.81 -10.31 -14.32
CA ALA A 89 7.88 -9.20 -14.52
C ALA A 89 7.68 -8.86 -15.99
N ARG A 90 8.75 -8.82 -16.77
CA ARG A 90 8.67 -8.59 -18.23
C ARG A 90 7.98 -9.75 -18.98
N ALA A 91 8.24 -10.99 -18.59
CA ALA A 91 7.55 -12.15 -19.16
C ALA A 91 6.04 -12.10 -18.88
N VAL A 92 5.66 -11.80 -17.64
CA VAL A 92 4.26 -11.65 -17.23
C VAL A 92 3.58 -10.45 -17.93
N MET A 93 4.30 -9.36 -18.13
CA MET A 93 3.78 -8.16 -18.81
C MET A 93 3.36 -8.41 -20.27
N ARG A 94 3.95 -9.39 -20.95
CA ARG A 94 3.57 -9.79 -22.33
C ARG A 94 2.15 -10.35 -22.37
N ALA A 95 1.66 -10.93 -21.30
CA ALA A 95 0.29 -11.40 -21.18
C ALA A 95 -0.62 -10.24 -20.70
N ARG A 96 -1.37 -9.63 -21.64
CA ARG A 96 -2.22 -8.44 -21.38
C ARG A 96 -3.06 -8.49 -20.09
N PRO A 97 -3.73 -9.62 -19.73
CA PRO A 97 -4.54 -9.68 -18.52
C PRO A 97 -3.72 -9.65 -17.22
N LEU A 98 -2.39 -9.84 -17.29
CA LEU A 98 -1.52 -9.96 -16.13
C LEU A 98 -0.64 -8.71 -15.88
N LYS A 99 -0.91 -7.58 -16.55
CA LYS A 99 -0.14 -6.33 -16.35
C LYS A 99 -0.09 -5.87 -14.89
N PHE A 100 -1.18 -6.07 -14.15
CA PHE A 100 -1.23 -5.74 -12.73
C PHE A 100 -0.21 -6.57 -11.91
N LEU A 101 -0.16 -7.88 -12.18
CA LEU A 101 0.79 -8.80 -11.54
C LEU A 101 2.24 -8.47 -11.92
N ALA A 102 2.49 -8.11 -13.19
CA ALA A 102 3.79 -7.62 -13.64
C ALA A 102 4.23 -6.36 -12.87
N GLY A 103 3.29 -5.45 -12.58
CA GLY A 103 3.55 -4.26 -11.77
C GLY A 103 3.94 -4.59 -10.33
N ILE A 104 3.31 -5.60 -9.73
CA ILE A 104 3.66 -6.08 -8.40
C ILE A 104 5.08 -6.67 -8.41
N ILE A 105 5.33 -7.66 -9.26
CA ILE A 105 6.63 -8.36 -9.32
C ILE A 105 7.76 -7.38 -9.67
N GLY A 106 7.52 -6.47 -10.61
CA GLY A 106 8.50 -5.48 -11.03
C GLY A 106 8.84 -4.46 -9.93
N SER A 107 7.87 -4.07 -9.11
CA SER A 107 8.12 -3.20 -7.95
C SER A 107 8.92 -3.94 -6.87
N PHE A 108 8.61 -5.21 -6.63
CA PHE A 108 9.41 -6.04 -5.71
C PHE A 108 10.86 -6.21 -6.18
N ALA A 109 11.15 -6.15 -7.48
CA ALA A 109 12.52 -6.13 -7.99
C ALA A 109 13.31 -4.88 -7.55
N GLY A 110 12.63 -3.77 -7.26
CA GLY A 110 13.23 -2.54 -6.75
C GLY A 110 13.91 -2.72 -5.40
N VAL A 111 13.32 -3.52 -4.51
CA VAL A 111 13.87 -3.75 -3.16
C VAL A 111 15.26 -4.40 -3.21
N PRO A 112 15.47 -5.60 -3.81
CA PRO A 112 16.80 -6.17 -3.91
C PRO A 112 17.75 -5.31 -4.76
N LEU A 113 17.27 -4.58 -5.77
CA LEU A 113 18.09 -3.65 -6.52
C LEU A 113 18.62 -2.52 -5.61
N GLY A 114 17.77 -1.94 -4.78
CA GLY A 114 18.16 -0.94 -3.79
C GLY A 114 19.19 -1.49 -2.80
N PHE A 115 18.98 -2.69 -2.28
CA PHE A 115 19.95 -3.36 -1.40
C PHE A 115 21.29 -3.61 -2.09
N ALA A 116 21.29 -4.06 -3.36
CA ALA A 116 22.52 -4.26 -4.12
C ALA A 116 23.33 -2.95 -4.25
N VAL A 117 22.64 -1.83 -4.51
CA VAL A 117 23.28 -0.50 -4.57
C VAL A 117 23.81 -0.09 -3.20
N ALA A 118 23.03 -0.28 -2.14
CA ALA A 118 23.45 0.03 -0.79
C ALA A 118 24.72 -0.72 -0.39
N ILE A 119 24.81 -2.01 -0.72
CA ILE A 119 25.99 -2.84 -0.44
C ILE A 119 27.19 -2.47 -1.32
N ALA A 120 26.96 -2.09 -2.59
CA ALA A 120 28.04 -1.82 -3.54
C ALA A 120 28.70 -0.45 -3.35
N LEU A 121 28.01 0.50 -2.70
CA LEU A 121 28.57 1.85 -2.48
C LEU A 121 29.64 1.83 -1.38
N PRO A 122 30.84 2.39 -1.64
CA PRO A 122 31.84 2.57 -0.62
C PRO A 122 31.41 3.69 0.35
N GLY A 123 31.55 3.46 1.64
CA GLY A 123 31.20 4.44 2.68
C GLY A 123 30.72 3.76 3.94
N ASP A 124 30.28 4.55 4.91
CA ASP A 124 29.63 4.01 6.10
C ASP A 124 28.35 3.29 5.65
N PRO A 125 28.32 1.93 5.66
CA PRO A 125 27.30 1.17 4.93
C PRO A 125 25.90 1.36 5.52
N GLU A 126 25.78 1.93 6.71
CA GLU A 126 24.53 1.90 7.45
C GLU A 126 23.56 3.00 7.02
N VAL A 127 24.02 4.16 6.55
CA VAL A 127 23.12 5.31 6.39
C VAL A 127 23.11 5.94 5.00
N SER A 128 24.25 6.40 4.47
CA SER A 128 24.26 7.10 3.17
C SER A 128 24.04 6.15 1.99
N SER A 129 24.62 4.95 2.07
CA SER A 129 24.44 3.90 1.07
C SER A 129 23.00 3.33 1.09
N GLY A 130 22.41 3.17 2.28
CA GLY A 130 21.01 2.79 2.44
C GLY A 130 20.05 3.79 1.82
N ALA A 131 20.28 5.09 2.03
CA ALA A 131 19.48 6.15 1.41
C ALA A 131 19.55 6.11 -0.13
N ALA A 132 20.76 5.95 -0.70
CA ALA A 132 20.91 5.79 -2.14
C ALA A 132 20.16 4.55 -2.65
N GLY A 133 20.23 3.43 -1.93
CA GLY A 133 19.48 2.22 -2.24
C GLY A 133 17.96 2.43 -2.24
N ALA A 134 17.42 3.09 -1.21
CA ALA A 134 16.00 3.39 -1.10
C ALA A 134 15.52 4.31 -2.25
N LEU A 135 16.33 5.28 -2.65
CA LEU A 135 16.02 6.15 -3.78
C LEU A 135 15.99 5.37 -5.10
N VAL A 136 16.96 4.48 -5.32
CA VAL A 136 17.00 3.61 -6.52
C VAL A 136 15.77 2.71 -6.56
N ALA A 137 15.38 2.12 -5.44
CA ALA A 137 14.16 1.32 -5.34
C ALA A 137 12.92 2.14 -5.70
N ALA A 138 12.77 3.36 -5.16
CA ALA A 138 11.64 4.25 -5.44
C ALA A 138 11.57 4.65 -6.93
N VAL A 139 12.69 4.99 -7.54
CA VAL A 139 12.76 5.29 -8.99
C VAL A 139 12.35 4.06 -9.81
N TRP A 140 12.81 2.87 -9.42
CA TRP A 140 12.47 1.61 -10.10
C TRP A 140 10.98 1.30 -10.01
N SER A 141 10.41 1.39 -8.82
CA SER A 141 8.96 1.20 -8.58
C SER A 141 8.13 2.23 -9.36
N MET A 142 8.60 3.49 -9.46
CA MET A 142 7.96 4.52 -10.27
C MET A 142 7.98 4.17 -11.77
N LEU A 143 9.07 3.62 -12.29
CA LEU A 143 9.13 3.16 -13.69
C LEU A 143 8.13 2.05 -13.96
N TRP A 144 7.99 1.09 -13.03
CA TRP A 144 7.00 0.03 -13.13
C TRP A 144 5.57 0.55 -12.99
N PHE A 145 5.32 1.52 -12.11
CA PHE A 145 4.04 2.20 -12.06
C PHE A 145 3.67 2.88 -13.39
N ARG A 146 4.61 3.60 -14.01
CA ARG A 146 4.37 4.24 -15.31
C ARG A 146 3.99 3.25 -16.40
N ARG A 147 4.59 2.05 -16.40
CA ARG A 147 4.34 1.00 -17.40
C ARG A 147 3.03 0.24 -17.17
N THR A 148 2.70 -0.05 -15.93
CA THR A 148 1.60 -0.98 -15.57
C THR A 148 0.40 -0.30 -14.97
N LYS A 149 0.55 0.92 -14.46
CA LYS A 149 -0.45 1.65 -13.65
C LYS A 149 -0.91 0.84 -12.43
N SER A 150 -0.05 -0.01 -11.89
CA SER A 150 -0.32 -0.82 -10.70
C SER A 150 -0.38 0.04 -9.45
N GLY A 151 -1.46 -0.06 -8.66
CA GLY A 151 -1.59 0.65 -7.39
C GLY A 151 -0.57 0.20 -6.35
N ILE A 152 -0.12 -1.06 -6.41
CA ILE A 152 0.92 -1.59 -5.52
C ILE A 152 2.29 -0.97 -5.88
N ALA A 153 2.56 -0.75 -7.17
CA ALA A 153 3.81 -0.10 -7.57
C ALA A 153 3.91 1.33 -7.02
N ILE A 154 2.82 2.11 -7.06
CA ILE A 154 2.83 3.46 -6.48
C ILE A 154 2.82 3.44 -4.95
N ALA A 155 2.21 2.42 -4.32
CA ALA A 155 2.31 2.21 -2.88
C ALA A 155 3.76 1.92 -2.45
N ALA A 156 4.49 1.10 -3.22
CA ALA A 156 5.91 0.84 -3.00
C ALA A 156 6.73 2.14 -3.09
N VAL A 157 6.49 2.99 -4.09
CA VAL A 157 7.14 4.31 -4.19
C VAL A 157 6.94 5.13 -2.92
N VAL A 158 5.73 5.17 -2.36
CA VAL A 158 5.44 5.95 -1.15
C VAL A 158 6.24 5.41 0.04
N LEU A 159 6.31 4.09 0.22
CA LEU A 159 7.06 3.45 1.31
C LEU A 159 8.57 3.61 1.14
N GLU A 160 9.08 3.45 -0.07
CA GLU A 160 10.51 3.58 -0.39
C GLU A 160 11.00 5.03 -0.24
N LEU A 161 10.17 6.02 -0.60
CA LEU A 161 10.47 7.43 -0.31
C LEU A 161 10.44 7.73 1.18
N ALA A 162 9.54 7.11 1.94
CA ALA A 162 9.54 7.26 3.38
C ALA A 162 10.81 6.68 4.02
N LEU A 163 11.24 5.50 3.56
CA LEU A 163 12.51 4.89 3.98
C LEU A 163 13.69 5.78 3.62
N PHE A 164 13.72 6.35 2.41
CA PHE A 164 14.73 7.31 1.99
C PHE A 164 14.80 8.51 2.94
N VAL A 165 13.65 9.11 3.29
CA VAL A 165 13.60 10.24 4.23
C VAL A 165 14.17 9.87 5.59
N MET A 166 13.84 8.68 6.12
CA MET A 166 14.38 8.20 7.40
C MET A 166 15.90 8.06 7.36
N LEU A 167 16.42 7.41 6.31
CA LEU A 167 17.86 7.17 6.18
C LEU A 167 18.67 8.45 5.92
N VAL A 168 18.13 9.39 5.12
CA VAL A 168 18.77 10.71 4.93
C VAL A 168 18.72 11.51 6.23
N GLY A 169 17.63 11.43 6.99
CA GLY A 169 17.52 12.08 8.29
C GLY A 169 18.62 11.61 9.24
N ASP A 170 18.83 10.31 9.33
CA ASP A 170 19.87 9.71 10.14
C ASP A 170 21.28 10.11 9.66
N ALA A 171 21.58 9.99 8.35
CA ALA A 171 22.85 10.42 7.74
C ALA A 171 23.18 11.89 7.98
N SER A 172 22.16 12.74 8.03
CA SER A 172 22.32 14.19 8.16
C SER A 172 22.27 14.67 9.60
N ASN A 173 22.26 13.75 10.59
CA ASN A 173 22.06 14.05 12.01
C ASN A 173 20.79 14.89 12.28
N ILE A 174 19.79 14.74 11.41
CA ILE A 174 18.47 15.36 11.62
C ILE A 174 17.78 14.59 12.76
N THR A 175 17.19 15.32 13.70
CA THR A 175 16.48 14.67 14.79
C THR A 175 15.34 13.78 14.25
N MET A 176 15.12 12.64 14.89
CA MET A 176 14.01 11.73 14.52
C MET A 176 12.66 12.44 14.50
N GLU A 177 12.48 13.45 15.32
CA GLU A 177 11.29 14.30 15.34
C GLU A 177 11.10 15.07 14.03
N THR A 178 12.17 15.70 13.52
CA THR A 178 12.12 16.42 12.24
C THR A 178 11.82 15.46 11.08
N ALA A 179 12.51 14.31 11.06
CA ALA A 179 12.24 13.26 10.08
C ALA A 179 10.78 12.77 10.16
N GLY A 180 10.25 12.60 11.39
CA GLY A 180 8.86 12.24 11.63
C GLY A 180 7.86 13.27 11.09
N ILE A 181 8.14 14.58 11.23
CA ILE A 181 7.29 15.63 10.62
C ILE A 181 7.29 15.50 9.11
N VAL A 182 8.45 15.31 8.48
CA VAL A 182 8.56 15.15 7.03
C VAL A 182 7.78 13.92 6.55
N LEU A 183 7.85 12.79 7.28
CA LEU A 183 7.08 11.59 7.00
C LEU A 183 5.57 11.84 7.10
N CYS A 184 5.10 12.53 8.14
CA CYS A 184 3.69 12.89 8.28
C CYS A 184 3.22 13.74 7.08
N VAL A 185 3.99 14.75 6.68
CA VAL A 185 3.67 15.61 5.54
C VAL A 185 3.63 14.78 4.25
N LEU A 186 4.64 13.94 3.99
CA LEU A 186 4.70 13.05 2.84
C LEU A 186 3.46 12.14 2.79
N GLY A 187 3.15 11.48 3.91
CA GLY A 187 2.00 10.59 4.02
C GLY A 187 0.66 11.32 3.80
N ILE A 188 0.47 12.51 4.38
CA ILE A 188 -0.74 13.31 4.20
C ILE A 188 -0.92 13.73 2.74
N VAL A 189 0.15 14.22 2.09
CA VAL A 189 0.11 14.62 0.67
C VAL A 189 -0.23 13.44 -0.22
N ALA A 190 0.39 12.28 0.00
CA ALA A 190 0.12 11.06 -0.76
C ALA A 190 -1.29 10.52 -0.50
N ALA A 191 -1.80 10.58 0.75
CA ALA A 191 -3.17 10.19 1.08
C ALA A 191 -4.20 11.09 0.39
N ILE A 192 -4.02 12.40 0.44
CA ILE A 192 -4.90 13.36 -0.25
C ILE A 192 -4.86 13.12 -1.76
N ALA A 193 -3.67 12.94 -2.37
CA ALA A 193 -3.53 12.65 -3.79
C ALA A 193 -4.24 11.35 -4.19
N SER A 194 -4.23 10.34 -3.32
CA SER A 194 -4.97 9.08 -3.50
C SER A 194 -6.49 9.30 -3.46
N ILE A 195 -6.99 10.02 -2.44
CA ILE A 195 -8.43 10.30 -2.27
C ILE A 195 -8.96 11.19 -3.41
N ILE A 196 -8.16 12.15 -3.89
CA ILE A 196 -8.51 13.00 -5.05
C ILE A 196 -8.51 12.22 -6.37
N GLY A 197 -7.95 11.00 -6.38
CA GLY A 197 -7.88 10.14 -7.55
C GLY A 197 -6.74 10.49 -8.51
N ARG A 198 -5.75 11.27 -8.06
CA ARG A 198 -4.51 11.51 -8.82
C ARG A 198 -3.60 10.28 -8.85
N LEU A 199 -3.61 9.47 -7.79
CA LEU A 199 -2.92 8.20 -7.70
C LEU A 199 -3.92 7.06 -7.91
N LYS A 200 -4.05 6.54 -9.13
CA LYS A 200 -4.95 5.44 -9.47
C LYS A 200 -4.17 4.16 -9.75
N PRO A 201 -4.62 3.00 -9.26
CA PRO A 201 -5.71 2.73 -8.30
C PRO A 201 -5.42 3.31 -6.91
N SER A 202 -6.42 3.88 -6.26
CA SER A 202 -6.21 4.79 -5.12
C SER A 202 -6.04 4.10 -3.78
N LEU A 203 -6.59 2.89 -3.59
CA LEU A 203 -6.57 2.21 -2.28
C LEU A 203 -5.16 1.79 -1.82
N PRO A 204 -4.31 1.12 -2.63
CA PRO A 204 -2.99 0.73 -2.18
C PRO A 204 -2.09 1.91 -1.76
N PRO A 205 -1.98 3.02 -2.52
CA PRO A 205 -1.19 4.17 -2.09
C PRO A 205 -1.78 4.88 -0.88
N LEU A 206 -3.11 4.85 -0.69
CA LEU A 206 -3.74 5.37 0.53
C LEU A 206 -3.29 4.57 1.77
N VAL A 207 -3.35 3.23 1.69
CA VAL A 207 -2.90 2.37 2.79
C VAL A 207 -1.42 2.59 3.09
N ALA A 208 -0.56 2.66 2.08
CA ALA A 208 0.85 2.98 2.25
C ALA A 208 1.05 4.35 2.93
N SER A 209 0.27 5.34 2.52
CA SER A 209 0.30 6.69 3.12
C SER A 209 -0.09 6.69 4.60
N LEU A 210 -1.09 5.91 4.99
CA LEU A 210 -1.50 5.76 6.40
C LEU A 210 -0.40 5.09 7.24
N ILE A 211 0.33 4.13 6.66
CA ILE A 211 1.50 3.52 7.31
C ILE A 211 2.61 4.56 7.51
N VAL A 212 2.90 5.36 6.48
CA VAL A 212 3.93 6.42 6.54
C VAL A 212 3.56 7.49 7.58
N ILE A 213 2.30 7.90 7.65
CA ILE A 213 1.81 8.79 8.71
C ILE A 213 2.03 8.15 10.09
N GLY A 214 1.73 6.85 10.21
CA GLY A 214 1.98 6.09 11.43
C GLY A 214 3.45 6.14 11.86
N TRP A 215 4.36 5.88 10.95
CA TRP A 215 5.81 5.98 11.23
C TRP A 215 6.23 7.39 11.61
N GLY A 216 5.73 8.40 10.90
CA GLY A 216 5.99 9.80 11.23
C GLY A 216 5.49 10.18 12.62
N CYS A 217 4.31 9.72 13.01
CA CYS A 217 3.79 9.93 14.36
C CYS A 217 4.64 9.22 15.43
N ILE A 218 5.02 7.96 15.21
CA ILE A 218 5.84 7.18 16.14
C ILE A 218 7.23 7.81 16.33
N ALA A 219 7.81 8.37 15.28
CA ALA A 219 9.10 9.08 15.35
C ALA A 219 9.07 10.32 16.25
N GLN A 220 7.88 10.85 16.56
CA GLN A 220 7.67 11.98 17.50
C GLN A 220 7.66 11.54 19.00
N ASN A 221 8.37 10.48 19.33
CA ASN A 221 8.28 9.82 20.65
C ASN A 221 8.55 10.73 21.87
N THR A 222 9.17 11.88 21.66
CA THR A 222 9.47 12.90 22.68
C THR A 222 8.20 13.48 23.35
N TYR A 223 7.08 13.48 22.60
CA TYR A 223 5.81 14.07 23.07
C TYR A 223 4.94 13.11 23.88
N GLY A 224 5.38 11.86 24.08
CA GLY A 224 4.62 10.83 24.78
C GLY A 224 3.54 10.18 23.92
N GLY A 225 3.29 8.90 24.19
CA GLY A 225 2.41 8.05 23.35
C GLY A 225 0.97 8.57 23.22
N ALA A 226 0.44 9.25 24.25
CA ALA A 226 -0.93 9.79 24.24
C ALA A 226 -1.07 10.96 23.23
N VAL A 227 -0.10 11.89 23.20
CA VAL A 227 -0.13 13.03 22.27
C VAL A 227 -0.01 12.55 20.82
N ILE A 228 0.89 11.61 20.59
CA ILE A 228 1.08 10.98 19.26
C ILE A 228 -0.22 10.34 18.79
N ALA A 229 -0.88 9.58 19.65
CA ALA A 229 -2.12 8.91 19.30
C ALA A 229 -3.24 9.92 18.98
N VAL A 230 -3.34 11.04 19.72
CA VAL A 230 -4.30 12.12 19.42
C VAL A 230 -4.03 12.71 18.05
N ILE A 231 -2.77 13.01 17.71
CA ILE A 231 -2.39 13.51 16.38
C ILE A 231 -2.79 12.51 15.29
N GLY A 232 -2.50 11.22 15.47
CA GLY A 232 -2.87 10.15 14.55
C GLY A 232 -4.39 10.05 14.33
N ILE A 233 -5.18 10.17 15.41
CA ILE A 233 -6.65 10.20 15.36
C ILE A 233 -7.12 11.40 14.52
N VAL A 234 -6.62 12.60 14.80
CA VAL A 234 -7.05 13.83 14.12
C VAL A 234 -6.74 13.73 12.62
N ILE A 235 -5.53 13.33 12.24
CA ILE A 235 -5.15 13.17 10.83
C ILE A 235 -6.06 12.14 10.13
N SER A 236 -6.23 10.96 10.74
CA SER A 236 -7.04 9.88 10.16
C SER A 236 -8.52 10.28 10.05
N ALA A 237 -9.08 11.00 11.03
CA ALA A 237 -10.45 11.50 11.02
C ALA A 237 -10.67 12.55 9.92
N VAL A 238 -9.72 13.45 9.71
CA VAL A 238 -9.79 14.44 8.61
C VAL A 238 -9.76 13.72 7.26
N LEU A 239 -8.87 12.75 7.08
CA LEU A 239 -8.80 11.95 5.86
C LEU A 239 -10.09 11.14 5.63
N PHE A 240 -10.69 10.60 6.71
CA PHE A 240 -11.99 9.94 6.66
C PHE A 240 -13.08 10.89 6.15
N LEU A 241 -13.17 12.11 6.69
CA LEU A 241 -14.16 13.08 6.27
C LEU A 241 -14.00 13.47 4.78
N ILE A 242 -12.75 13.61 4.30
CA ILE A 242 -12.47 13.90 2.89
C ILE A 242 -12.90 12.72 2.01
N ALA A 243 -12.59 11.49 2.37
CA ALA A 243 -12.96 10.29 1.63
C ALA A 243 -14.48 10.09 1.63
N TYR A 244 -15.13 10.28 2.77
CA TYR A 244 -16.58 10.18 2.93
C TYR A 244 -17.34 11.20 2.04
N ARG A 245 -16.90 12.47 2.03
CA ARG A 245 -17.50 13.50 1.17
C ARG A 245 -17.36 13.20 -0.32
N ARG A 246 -16.38 12.39 -0.70
CA ARG A 246 -16.18 11.93 -2.08
C ARG A 246 -16.91 10.63 -2.42
N SER A 247 -17.69 10.08 -1.48
CA SER A 247 -18.43 8.82 -1.62
C SER A 247 -17.54 7.62 -1.94
N GLU A 248 -16.27 7.65 -1.52
CA GLU A 248 -15.28 6.58 -1.74
C GLU A 248 -15.32 5.58 -0.58
N ALA A 249 -16.24 4.62 -0.64
CA ALA A 249 -16.54 3.69 0.46
C ALA A 249 -15.29 2.94 0.98
N LEU A 250 -14.45 2.38 0.09
CA LEU A 250 -13.25 1.64 0.50
C LEU A 250 -12.21 2.52 1.15
N MET A 251 -12.04 3.75 0.67
CA MET A 251 -11.11 4.71 1.27
C MET A 251 -11.61 5.20 2.63
N SER A 252 -12.91 5.45 2.75
CA SER A 252 -13.55 5.78 4.02
C SER A 252 -13.37 4.65 5.04
N ALA A 253 -13.54 3.39 4.62
CA ALA A 253 -13.29 2.24 5.48
C ALA A 253 -11.83 2.15 5.94
N ALA A 254 -10.85 2.32 5.02
CA ALA A 254 -9.43 2.26 5.36
C ALA A 254 -9.02 3.37 6.37
N THR A 255 -9.51 4.60 6.18
CA THR A 255 -9.23 5.71 7.08
C THR A 255 -9.96 5.57 8.43
N ALA A 256 -11.17 5.00 8.44
CA ALA A 256 -11.87 4.66 9.67
C ALA A 256 -11.12 3.60 10.50
N VAL A 257 -10.59 2.56 9.85
CA VAL A 257 -9.74 1.55 10.50
C VAL A 257 -8.50 2.21 11.09
N SER A 258 -7.83 3.11 10.36
CA SER A 258 -6.68 3.86 10.89
C SER A 258 -7.05 4.69 12.13
N THR A 259 -8.20 5.37 12.11
CA THR A 259 -8.70 6.11 13.29
C THR A 259 -8.91 5.18 14.48
N GLY A 260 -9.50 4.00 14.25
CA GLY A 260 -9.70 2.98 15.28
C GLY A 260 -8.38 2.46 15.88
N VAL A 261 -7.37 2.20 15.04
CA VAL A 261 -6.03 1.79 15.50
C VAL A 261 -5.43 2.85 16.42
N TRP A 262 -5.47 4.13 16.02
CA TRP A 262 -4.96 5.22 16.86
C TRP A 262 -5.75 5.40 18.17
N ALA A 263 -7.06 5.15 18.19
CA ALA A 263 -7.85 5.16 19.42
C ALA A 263 -7.41 4.06 20.39
N VAL A 264 -7.07 2.86 19.87
CA VAL A 264 -6.50 1.78 20.67
C VAL A 264 -5.13 2.15 21.22
N VAL A 265 -4.25 2.76 20.40
CA VAL A 265 -2.93 3.25 20.84
C VAL A 265 -3.07 4.30 21.94
N LEU A 266 -4.02 5.25 21.79
CA LEU A 266 -4.30 6.26 22.82
C LEU A 266 -4.72 5.60 24.15
N THR A 267 -5.64 4.64 24.06
CA THR A 267 -6.11 3.93 25.26
C THR A 267 -4.97 3.16 25.92
N ALA A 268 -4.10 2.51 25.14
CA ALA A 268 -2.92 1.82 25.65
C ALA A 268 -1.95 2.78 26.34
N ALA A 269 -1.71 3.95 25.76
CA ALA A 269 -0.85 4.99 26.33
C ALA A 269 -1.40 5.58 27.65
N LEU A 270 -2.73 5.66 27.79
CA LEU A 270 -3.37 6.19 29.01
C LEU A 270 -3.55 5.16 30.12
N THR A 271 -3.47 3.87 29.83
CA THR A 271 -3.82 2.79 30.78
C THR A 271 -2.63 1.92 31.17
N GLU A 272 -1.40 2.29 30.81
CA GLU A 272 -0.13 1.68 31.24
C GLU A 272 -0.13 0.13 31.16
N GLY A 273 -0.66 -0.43 30.08
CA GLY A 273 -0.63 -1.88 29.82
C GLY A 273 -1.79 -2.68 30.45
N SER A 274 -2.84 -2.03 30.89
CA SER A 274 -4.08 -2.70 31.34
C SER A 274 -4.82 -3.39 30.17
N LEU A 275 -5.80 -4.25 30.49
CA LEU A 275 -6.66 -4.87 29.46
C LEU A 275 -7.67 -3.91 28.80
N VAL A 276 -7.77 -2.67 29.27
CA VAL A 276 -8.70 -1.66 28.76
C VAL A 276 -8.56 -1.41 27.25
N PRO A 277 -7.35 -1.32 26.67
CA PRO A 277 -7.21 -1.16 25.21
C PRO A 277 -7.86 -2.27 24.40
N LEU A 278 -7.77 -3.51 24.85
CA LEU A 278 -8.38 -4.66 24.16
C LEU A 278 -9.91 -4.59 24.23
N VAL A 279 -10.47 -4.17 25.37
CA VAL A 279 -11.91 -3.98 25.54
C VAL A 279 -12.41 -2.84 24.65
N VAL A 280 -11.68 -1.72 24.59
CA VAL A 280 -12.00 -0.58 23.71
C VAL A 280 -11.93 -0.99 22.25
N ALA A 281 -10.91 -1.73 21.83
CA ALA A 281 -10.79 -2.24 20.46
C ALA A 281 -11.97 -3.16 20.11
N ALA A 282 -12.34 -4.06 21.00
CA ALA A 282 -13.49 -4.96 20.79
C ALA A 282 -14.81 -4.18 20.70
N ALA A 283 -15.03 -3.20 21.57
CA ALA A 283 -16.23 -2.35 21.56
C ALA A 283 -16.32 -1.51 20.29
N LEU A 284 -15.22 -0.90 19.84
CA LEU A 284 -15.16 -0.16 18.58
C LEU A 284 -15.43 -1.08 17.38
N GLY A 285 -14.84 -2.27 17.35
CA GLY A 285 -15.08 -3.27 16.30
C GLY A 285 -16.54 -3.68 16.24
N ALA A 286 -17.15 -3.98 17.38
CA ALA A 286 -18.58 -4.31 17.47
C ALA A 286 -19.49 -3.15 17.02
N ALA A 287 -19.17 -1.92 17.42
CA ALA A 287 -19.91 -0.72 17.01
C ALA A 287 -19.81 -0.48 15.49
N MET A 288 -18.64 -0.68 14.89
CA MET A 288 -18.43 -0.56 13.45
C MET A 288 -19.22 -1.61 12.67
N ILE A 289 -19.25 -2.86 13.15
CA ILE A 289 -20.04 -3.94 12.53
C ILE A 289 -21.53 -3.62 12.64
N ALA A 290 -22.01 -3.21 13.82
CA ALA A 290 -23.42 -2.85 14.01
C ALA A 290 -23.86 -1.67 13.12
N TRP A 291 -22.99 -0.66 12.98
CA TRP A 291 -23.24 0.48 12.11
C TRP A 291 -23.27 0.05 10.63
N GLY A 292 -22.28 -0.73 10.18
CA GLY A 292 -22.25 -1.27 8.83
C GLY A 292 -23.50 -2.08 8.49
N ALA A 293 -23.93 -2.96 9.41
CA ALA A 293 -25.17 -3.72 9.25
C ALA A 293 -26.44 -2.84 9.17
N LYS A 294 -26.44 -1.69 9.87
CA LYS A 294 -27.56 -0.73 9.81
C LYS A 294 -27.59 0.02 8.48
N LEU A 295 -26.43 0.33 7.89
CA LEU A 295 -26.35 1.01 6.60
C LEU A 295 -26.75 0.11 5.42
N THR A 296 -26.53 -1.21 5.53
CA THR A 296 -26.93 -2.18 4.49
C THR A 296 -28.41 -2.51 4.49
N ARG A 297 -29.15 -2.12 5.53
CA ARG A 297 -30.61 -2.32 5.63
C ARG A 297 -31.46 -1.19 5.03
N LYS A 298 -30.84 -0.12 4.58
CA LYS A 298 -31.46 0.98 3.83
C LYS A 298 -31.16 0.86 2.34
#